data_73d939afadda8eed43a8fc8d58d2a521
#
_entry.id   73d939afadda8eed43a8fc8d58d2a521
#
_cell.length_a   1.000
_cell.length_b   1.000
_cell.length_c   1.000
_cell.angle_alpha   90.00
_cell.angle_beta   90.00
_cell.angle_gamma   90.00
#
_symmetry.space_group_name_H-M   'P 1'
#
loop_
_entity.id
_entity.type
_entity.pdbx_description
1 polymer ?
#
loop_
_entity_poly.entity_id
_entity_poly.type
_entity_poly.pdbx_seq_one_letter_code
_entity_poly.pdbx_strand_id
1 'polypeptide(L)'
;LVYSDEDPDARYFSSMDNRYTITVNRQRKEKGQNLYKKSVYVFNEDAAVFTLILKESNEEKPRQAQVYNPIDSFSRKHKFSGDYIQDRRNFISVRDGRSNSVLRFFVHFEKNKGECTGELKGEARIVSPGVARYSSAGDPCSIQFAFTDKTVRMKELEGCGNHRGIQCYFEGVYKKHKEAKSKPVKSKAKKNNKIK
;
A
#
# COMPACT_ATOMS: atom_id res chain seq x y z
N LEU A 1 -3.43 11.94 -32.29
CA LEU A 1 -4.00 12.99 -31.41
C LEU A 1 -5.01 12.34 -30.50
N VAL A 2 -4.68 12.21 -29.22
CA VAL A 2 -5.65 11.81 -28.20
C VAL A 2 -6.26 13.10 -27.69
N TYR A 3 -7.47 13.39 -28.12
CA TYR A 3 -8.26 14.53 -27.65
C TYR A 3 -9.14 14.03 -26.51
N SER A 4 -9.10 14.71 -25.36
CA SER A 4 -10.07 14.53 -24.29
C SER A 4 -10.81 15.84 -24.11
N ASP A 5 -12.11 15.85 -24.39
CA ASP A 5 -13.00 17.00 -24.20
C ASP A 5 -13.24 17.36 -22.73
N GLU A 6 -12.75 16.53 -21.79
CA GLU A 6 -13.01 16.69 -20.35
C GLU A 6 -12.08 17.70 -19.65
N ASP A 7 -11.09 18.28 -20.35
CA ASP A 7 -10.14 19.21 -19.74
C ASP A 7 -9.88 20.46 -20.59
N PRO A 8 -10.69 21.52 -20.41
CA PRO A 8 -10.60 22.75 -21.18
C PRO A 8 -9.27 23.50 -20.99
N ASP A 9 -8.49 23.18 -19.96
CA ASP A 9 -7.22 23.86 -19.64
C ASP A 9 -6.00 23.12 -20.21
N ALA A 10 -6.17 22.00 -20.88
CA ALA A 10 -5.07 21.27 -21.51
C ALA A 10 -4.56 22.01 -22.73
N ARG A 11 -3.25 22.29 -22.75
CA ARG A 11 -2.56 22.89 -23.88
C ARG A 11 -1.52 21.94 -24.44
N TYR A 12 -1.50 21.81 -25.77
CA TYR A 12 -0.64 20.89 -26.49
C TYR A 12 0.44 21.68 -27.21
N PHE A 13 1.69 21.25 -27.10
CA PHE A 13 2.83 21.84 -27.77
C PHE A 13 3.64 20.74 -28.47
N SER A 14 4.11 20.98 -29.68
CA SER A 14 5.15 20.15 -30.29
C SER A 14 6.52 20.78 -30.04
N SER A 15 7.52 20.00 -29.64
CA SER A 15 8.89 20.50 -29.51
C SER A 15 9.67 20.35 -30.81
N MET A 16 10.69 21.20 -30.98
CA MET A 16 11.49 21.24 -32.22
C MET A 16 12.47 20.06 -32.41
N ASP A 17 12.58 19.13 -31.46
CA ASP A 17 13.57 18.04 -31.48
C ASP A 17 13.12 16.79 -32.24
N ASN A 18 12.34 16.95 -33.31
CA ASN A 18 11.78 15.85 -34.13
C ASN A 18 11.00 14.77 -33.33
N ARG A 19 10.69 15.01 -32.07
CA ARG A 19 9.87 14.10 -31.26
C ARG A 19 8.52 14.75 -30.95
N TYR A 20 7.44 14.05 -31.27
CA TYR A 20 6.11 14.52 -30.87
C TYR A 20 5.97 14.53 -29.37
N THR A 21 5.71 15.71 -28.80
CA THR A 21 5.60 15.93 -27.39
C THR A 21 4.24 16.53 -27.07
N ILE A 22 3.55 15.96 -26.09
CA ILE A 22 2.31 16.52 -25.53
C ILE A 22 2.61 17.02 -24.12
N THR A 23 2.38 18.31 -23.88
CA THR A 23 2.43 18.90 -22.54
C THR A 23 1.02 19.24 -22.09
N VAL A 24 0.58 18.65 -21.00
CA VAL A 24 -0.71 18.91 -20.37
C VAL A 24 -0.47 19.75 -19.12
N ASN A 25 -0.94 21.00 -19.12
CA ASN A 25 -0.89 21.91 -17.98
C ASN A 25 -2.30 22.10 -17.44
N ARG A 26 -2.52 21.72 -16.19
CA ARG A 26 -3.74 22.01 -15.43
C ARG A 26 -3.41 23.06 -14.40
N GLN A 27 -4.21 24.13 -14.36
CA GLN A 27 -4.09 25.17 -13.36
C GLN A 27 -5.44 25.40 -12.71
N ARG A 28 -5.46 25.49 -11.38
CA ARG A 28 -6.66 25.84 -10.62
C ARG A 28 -6.30 26.77 -9.47
N LYS A 29 -7.25 27.59 -9.05
CA LYS A 29 -7.09 28.44 -7.88
C LYS A 29 -7.87 27.84 -6.73
N GLU A 30 -7.19 27.52 -5.64
CA GLU A 30 -7.81 26.98 -4.43
C GLU A 30 -7.30 27.74 -3.22
N LYS A 31 -8.21 28.22 -2.36
CA LYS A 31 -7.90 28.97 -1.13
C LYS A 31 -6.88 30.11 -1.33
N GLY A 32 -6.97 30.80 -2.47
CA GLY A 32 -6.07 31.90 -2.81
C GLY A 32 -4.70 31.51 -3.37
N GLN A 33 -4.39 30.23 -3.47
CA GLN A 33 -3.16 29.70 -4.08
C GLN A 33 -3.41 29.24 -5.51
N ASN A 34 -2.45 29.54 -6.39
CA ASN A 34 -2.44 28.98 -7.75
C ASN A 34 -1.81 27.60 -7.70
N LEU A 35 -2.61 26.59 -7.92
CA LEU A 35 -2.15 25.20 -8.02
C LEU A 35 -1.90 24.85 -9.47
N TYR A 36 -0.87 24.08 -9.75
CA TYR A 36 -0.58 23.61 -11.10
C TYR A 36 -0.18 22.13 -11.09
N LYS A 37 -0.47 21.47 -12.21
CA LYS A 37 0.00 20.13 -12.54
C LYS A 37 0.41 20.13 -14.00
N LYS A 38 1.66 19.75 -14.26
CA LYS A 38 2.24 19.62 -15.58
C LYS A 38 2.60 18.16 -15.83
N SER A 39 2.17 17.63 -16.97
CA SER A 39 2.52 16.28 -17.42
C SER A 39 3.08 16.38 -18.84
N VAL A 40 4.23 15.79 -19.09
CA VAL A 40 4.87 15.77 -20.41
C VAL A 40 4.94 14.34 -20.90
N TYR A 41 4.44 14.13 -22.10
CA TYR A 41 4.44 12.85 -22.79
C TYR A 41 5.26 12.98 -24.08
N VAL A 42 6.04 11.96 -24.38
CA VAL A 42 6.79 11.85 -25.64
C VAL A 42 6.28 10.63 -26.39
N PHE A 43 6.10 10.79 -27.70
CA PHE A 43 5.72 9.68 -28.56
C PHE A 43 6.86 8.68 -28.67
N ASN A 44 6.56 7.44 -28.35
CA ASN A 44 7.46 6.31 -28.54
C ASN A 44 7.08 5.65 -29.88
N GLU A 45 7.95 5.76 -30.86
CA GLU A 45 7.70 5.25 -32.20
C GLU A 45 7.64 3.73 -32.27
N ASP A 46 8.47 3.05 -31.48
CA ASP A 46 8.52 1.57 -31.45
C ASP A 46 7.23 0.96 -30.88
N ALA A 47 6.66 1.60 -29.89
CA ALA A 47 5.44 1.14 -29.24
C ALA A 47 4.16 1.82 -29.78
N ALA A 48 4.29 2.83 -30.63
CA ALA A 48 3.21 3.67 -31.16
C ALA A 48 2.31 4.29 -30.08
N VAL A 49 2.88 4.66 -28.90
CA VAL A 49 2.17 5.25 -27.77
C VAL A 49 2.89 6.47 -27.20
N PHE A 50 2.12 7.35 -26.54
CA PHE A 50 2.70 8.44 -25.75
C PHE A 50 3.10 7.95 -24.36
N THR A 51 4.37 8.10 -24.03
CA THR A 51 4.94 7.72 -22.74
C THR A 51 5.13 8.95 -21.86
N LEU A 52 4.62 8.90 -20.61
CA LEU A 52 4.82 9.96 -19.62
C LEU A 52 6.31 10.02 -19.22
N ILE A 53 6.95 11.16 -19.46
CA ILE A 53 8.38 11.36 -19.10
C ILE A 53 8.58 12.34 -17.95
N LEU A 54 7.63 13.24 -17.71
CA LEU A 54 7.74 14.25 -16.65
C LEU A 54 6.38 14.53 -16.04
N LYS A 55 6.34 14.60 -14.70
CA LYS A 55 5.19 15.03 -13.93
C LYS A 55 5.62 15.96 -12.82
N GLU A 56 5.17 17.21 -12.88
CA GLU A 56 5.41 18.25 -11.89
C GLU A 56 4.09 18.76 -11.33
N SER A 57 4.05 19.09 -10.05
CA SER A 57 2.88 19.68 -9.41
C SER A 57 3.28 20.41 -8.12
N ASN A 58 2.66 21.55 -7.84
CA ASN A 58 2.70 22.21 -6.54
C ASN A 58 1.44 21.92 -5.70
N GLU A 59 0.52 21.12 -6.22
CA GLU A 59 -0.61 20.64 -5.42
C GLU A 59 -0.08 19.82 -4.23
N GLU A 60 -0.61 20.10 -3.03
CA GLU A 60 -0.37 19.18 -1.92
C GLU A 60 -0.80 17.80 -2.38
N LYS A 61 0.10 16.83 -2.24
CA LYS A 61 -0.24 15.44 -2.53
C LYS A 61 -1.51 15.14 -1.73
N PRO A 62 -2.60 14.65 -2.37
CA PRO A 62 -3.80 14.31 -1.64
C PRO A 62 -3.37 13.47 -0.44
N ARG A 63 -3.91 13.78 0.75
CA ARG A 63 -3.62 13.00 1.97
C ARG A 63 -3.75 11.55 1.58
N GLN A 64 -2.63 10.86 1.51
CA GLN A 64 -2.59 9.51 0.97
C GLN A 64 -3.61 8.69 1.75
N ALA A 65 -4.61 8.14 1.06
CA ALA A 65 -5.66 7.36 1.68
C ALA A 65 -5.03 6.29 2.57
N GLN A 66 -5.59 6.08 3.75
CA GLN A 66 -5.14 5.02 4.65
C GLN A 66 -5.27 3.70 3.90
N VAL A 67 -4.21 2.89 3.92
CA VAL A 67 -4.24 1.57 3.30
C VAL A 67 -5.26 0.73 4.04
N TYR A 68 -6.24 0.21 3.30
CA TYR A 68 -7.24 -0.70 3.86
C TYR A 68 -6.61 -2.04 4.21
N ASN A 69 -6.81 -2.50 5.44
CA ASN A 69 -6.35 -3.80 5.90
C ASN A 69 -7.50 -4.83 5.84
N PRO A 70 -7.51 -5.74 4.86
CA PRO A 70 -8.64 -6.65 4.65
C PRO A 70 -8.80 -7.72 5.74
N ILE A 71 -7.79 -7.90 6.59
CA ILE A 71 -7.81 -8.90 7.66
C ILE A 71 -7.91 -8.29 9.06
N ASP A 72 -8.19 -6.99 9.17
CA ASP A 72 -8.15 -6.31 10.47
C ASP A 72 -9.14 -6.84 11.49
N SER A 73 -10.31 -7.29 11.03
CA SER A 73 -11.38 -7.83 11.89
C SER A 73 -11.13 -9.24 12.45
N PHE A 74 -10.11 -9.96 11.94
CA PHE A 74 -9.84 -11.32 12.42
C PHE A 74 -9.15 -11.34 13.78
N SER A 75 -9.30 -12.47 14.51
CA SER A 75 -8.75 -12.70 15.84
C SER A 75 -7.22 -12.56 15.92
N ARG A 76 -6.71 -12.13 17.08
CA ARG A 76 -5.29 -11.86 17.37
C ARG A 76 -4.80 -12.64 18.60
N LYS A 77 -5.27 -13.86 18.82
CA LYS A 77 -4.93 -14.68 20.01
C LYS A 77 -3.60 -15.40 19.89
N HIS A 78 -3.19 -15.75 18.67
CA HIS A 78 -1.93 -16.44 18.44
C HIS A 78 -0.74 -15.53 18.79
N LYS A 79 0.33 -16.07 19.37
CA LYS A 79 1.52 -15.30 19.81
C LYS A 79 2.17 -14.44 18.72
N PHE A 80 2.06 -14.86 17.47
CA PHE A 80 2.58 -14.13 16.31
C PHE A 80 1.55 -13.17 15.70
N SER A 81 0.29 -13.23 16.12
CA SER A 81 -0.72 -12.29 15.65
C SER A 81 -0.44 -10.87 16.15
N GLY A 82 -0.74 -9.89 15.31
CA GLY A 82 -0.50 -8.47 15.57
C GLY A 82 -0.14 -7.73 14.29
N ASP A 83 0.07 -6.43 14.44
CA ASP A 83 0.53 -5.58 13.36
C ASP A 83 2.03 -5.29 13.53
N TYR A 84 2.79 -5.50 12.48
CA TYR A 84 4.23 -5.28 12.43
C TYR A 84 4.49 -4.14 11.44
N ILE A 85 5.12 -3.08 11.90
CA ILE A 85 5.17 -1.80 11.18
C ILE A 85 6.63 -1.34 11.04
N GLN A 86 6.99 -0.86 9.85
CA GLN A 86 8.15 0.00 9.61
C GLN A 86 7.70 1.47 9.62
N ASP A 87 6.61 1.77 8.89
CA ASP A 87 5.94 3.05 8.85
C ASP A 87 4.46 2.88 8.42
N ARG A 88 3.75 3.98 8.13
CA ARG A 88 2.32 3.96 7.78
C ARG A 88 1.99 3.24 6.47
N ARG A 89 2.97 3.09 5.58
CA ARG A 89 2.84 2.48 4.26
C ARG A 89 3.52 1.13 4.15
N ASN A 90 4.34 0.79 5.15
CA ASN A 90 5.14 -0.42 5.15
C ASN A 90 4.81 -1.23 6.40
N PHE A 91 3.91 -2.21 6.25
CA PHE A 91 3.44 -3.02 7.37
C PHE A 91 3.05 -4.43 6.96
N ILE A 92 3.06 -5.31 7.96
CA ILE A 92 2.57 -6.68 7.88
C ILE A 92 1.56 -6.87 8.99
N SER A 93 0.33 -7.19 8.63
CA SER A 93 -0.69 -7.61 9.58
C SER A 93 -0.75 -9.13 9.63
N VAL A 94 -0.77 -9.69 10.83
CA VAL A 94 -0.87 -11.14 11.07
C VAL A 94 -2.06 -11.40 11.98
N ARG A 95 -2.89 -12.36 11.60
CA ARG A 95 -4.09 -12.75 12.34
C ARG A 95 -4.13 -14.27 12.50
N ASP A 96 -4.99 -14.73 13.39
CA ASP A 96 -5.21 -16.15 13.60
C ASP A 96 -5.78 -16.79 12.34
N GLY A 97 -5.21 -17.92 11.94
CA GLY A 97 -5.72 -18.74 10.84
C GLY A 97 -6.80 -19.72 11.31
N ARG A 98 -7.10 -20.68 10.45
CA ARG A 98 -8.09 -21.73 10.73
C ARG A 98 -7.59 -22.78 11.77
N SER A 99 -6.31 -22.80 12.07
CA SER A 99 -5.70 -23.65 13.09
C SER A 99 -4.48 -22.98 13.70
N ASN A 100 -3.97 -23.52 14.80
CA ASN A 100 -2.77 -22.98 15.47
C ASN A 100 -1.48 -23.05 14.62
N SER A 101 -1.48 -23.86 13.55
CA SER A 101 -0.35 -23.98 12.61
C SER A 101 -0.50 -23.11 11.37
N VAL A 102 -1.55 -22.28 11.29
CA VAL A 102 -1.84 -21.42 10.13
C VAL A 102 -2.06 -19.99 10.61
N LEU A 103 -1.43 -19.04 9.93
CA LEU A 103 -1.58 -17.62 10.17
C LEU A 103 -2.16 -16.97 8.90
N ARG A 104 -3.13 -16.07 9.05
CA ARG A 104 -3.52 -15.15 7.99
C ARG A 104 -2.59 -13.97 8.00
N PHE A 105 -2.22 -13.49 6.83
CA PHE A 105 -1.39 -12.29 6.73
C PHE A 105 -1.89 -11.36 5.63
N PHE A 106 -1.55 -10.10 5.81
CA PHE A 106 -1.64 -9.06 4.80
C PHE A 106 -0.36 -8.23 4.87
N VAL A 107 0.31 -8.11 3.73
CA VAL A 107 1.50 -7.29 3.55
C VAL A 107 1.17 -6.15 2.63
N HIS A 108 1.56 -4.96 3.01
CA HIS A 108 1.57 -3.80 2.13
C HIS A 108 2.88 -3.06 2.30
N PHE A 109 3.49 -2.68 1.18
CA PHE A 109 4.62 -1.77 1.21
C PHE A 109 4.59 -0.79 0.05
N GLU A 110 5.10 0.40 0.32
CA GLU A 110 5.29 1.49 -0.64
C GLU A 110 6.63 2.15 -0.36
N LYS A 111 7.60 1.95 -1.25
CA LYS A 111 8.96 2.51 -1.16
C LYS A 111 9.17 3.51 -2.29
N ASN A 112 10.24 4.32 -2.20
CA ASN A 112 10.65 5.27 -3.25
C ASN A 112 9.50 6.19 -3.70
N LYS A 113 8.73 6.75 -2.76
CA LYS A 113 7.60 7.67 -3.03
C LYS A 113 6.49 7.06 -3.92
N GLY A 114 6.30 5.73 -3.88
CA GLY A 114 5.26 5.03 -4.63
C GLY A 114 5.73 4.38 -5.92
N GLU A 115 7.00 4.51 -6.29
CA GLU A 115 7.56 3.80 -7.45
C GLU A 115 7.67 2.30 -7.21
N CYS A 116 7.82 1.91 -5.95
CA CYS A 116 7.98 0.53 -5.54
C CYS A 116 6.86 0.13 -4.58
N THR A 117 5.88 -0.61 -5.07
CA THR A 117 4.74 -1.08 -4.28
C THR A 117 4.60 -2.58 -4.36
N GLY A 118 4.06 -3.16 -3.29
CA GLY A 118 3.68 -4.56 -3.26
C GLY A 118 2.59 -4.80 -2.23
N GLU A 119 1.68 -5.70 -2.59
CA GLU A 119 0.57 -6.10 -1.73
C GLU A 119 0.30 -7.59 -1.89
N LEU A 120 0.17 -8.29 -0.79
CA LEU A 120 -0.18 -9.70 -0.78
C LEU A 120 -0.95 -10.06 0.49
N LYS A 121 -2.01 -10.84 0.33
CA LYS A 121 -2.75 -11.47 1.43
C LYS A 121 -2.83 -12.97 1.23
N GLY A 122 -2.82 -13.71 2.32
CA GLY A 122 -2.91 -15.16 2.24
C GLY A 122 -2.86 -15.85 3.59
N GLU A 123 -2.66 -17.15 3.54
CA GLU A 123 -2.42 -17.99 4.70
C GLU A 123 -0.99 -18.54 4.68
N ALA A 124 -0.24 -18.31 5.72
CA ALA A 124 1.11 -18.86 5.92
C ALA A 124 1.06 -20.00 6.91
N ARG A 125 1.68 -21.12 6.58
CA ARG A 125 1.77 -22.30 7.44
C ARG A 125 3.03 -22.24 8.29
N ILE A 126 2.92 -22.47 9.59
CA ILE A 126 4.07 -22.57 10.50
C ILE A 126 4.82 -23.87 10.18
N VAL A 127 6.05 -23.73 9.72
CA VAL A 127 6.90 -24.87 9.28
C VAL A 127 7.95 -25.25 10.30
N SER A 128 8.31 -24.33 11.20
CA SER A 128 9.19 -24.57 12.34
C SER A 128 8.97 -23.53 13.43
N PRO A 129 9.53 -23.67 14.64
CA PRO A 129 9.38 -22.69 15.70
C PRO A 129 9.78 -21.27 15.23
N GLY A 130 8.80 -20.36 15.21
CA GLY A 130 9.04 -18.98 14.79
C GLY A 130 9.09 -18.74 13.29
N VAL A 131 8.91 -19.75 12.45
CA VAL A 131 8.95 -19.60 11.00
C VAL A 131 7.65 -20.04 10.35
N ALA A 132 7.05 -19.16 9.56
CA ALA A 132 5.90 -19.48 8.72
C ALA A 132 6.25 -19.25 7.24
N ARG A 133 5.66 -20.06 6.37
CA ARG A 133 5.82 -19.95 4.92
C ARG A 133 4.47 -19.84 4.23
N TYR A 134 4.40 -18.91 3.28
CA TYR A 134 3.32 -18.79 2.32
C TYR A 134 3.71 -19.47 1.02
N SER A 135 2.81 -20.25 0.49
CA SER A 135 2.75 -20.71 -0.89
C SER A 135 1.30 -21.07 -1.21
N SER A 136 0.85 -20.87 -2.43
CA SER A 136 -0.52 -21.16 -2.86
C SER A 136 -0.50 -21.88 -4.20
N ALA A 137 -1.41 -22.84 -4.39
CA ALA A 137 -1.54 -23.53 -5.67
C ALA A 137 -1.94 -22.52 -6.77
N GLY A 138 -1.22 -22.56 -7.90
CA GLY A 138 -1.45 -21.66 -9.04
C GLY A 138 -0.80 -20.27 -8.89
N ASP A 139 -0.18 -19.97 -7.76
CA ASP A 139 0.60 -18.75 -7.54
C ASP A 139 2.07 -19.13 -7.30
N PRO A 140 3.01 -18.72 -8.15
CA PRO A 140 4.42 -19.04 -7.97
C PRO A 140 5.06 -18.33 -6.77
N CYS A 141 4.35 -17.38 -6.15
CA CYS A 141 4.85 -16.60 -5.03
C CYS A 141 5.04 -17.44 -3.77
N SER A 142 6.24 -17.39 -3.21
CA SER A 142 6.57 -18.00 -1.93
C SER A 142 7.29 -17.02 -1.03
N ILE A 143 6.77 -16.85 0.21
CA ILE A 143 7.31 -15.91 1.20
C ILE A 143 7.55 -16.63 2.52
N GLN A 144 8.68 -16.32 3.14
CA GLN A 144 9.01 -16.75 4.49
C GLN A 144 8.87 -15.58 5.48
N PHE A 145 8.25 -15.88 6.61
CA PHE A 145 8.14 -14.99 7.77
C PHE A 145 8.89 -15.62 8.94
N ALA A 146 9.93 -14.97 9.43
CA ALA A 146 10.67 -15.39 10.64
C ALA A 146 10.32 -14.43 11.79
N PHE A 147 9.62 -14.95 12.79
CA PHE A 147 9.11 -14.21 13.93
C PHE A 147 10.04 -14.28 15.13
N THR A 148 10.18 -13.14 15.79
CA THR A 148 10.64 -13.03 17.17
C THR A 148 9.52 -12.45 18.03
N ASP A 149 9.76 -12.28 19.32
CA ASP A 149 8.75 -11.62 20.22
C ASP A 149 8.40 -10.20 19.81
N LYS A 150 9.34 -9.51 19.15
CA LYS A 150 9.21 -8.06 18.84
C LYS A 150 9.24 -7.74 17.35
N THR A 151 9.62 -8.69 16.50
CA THR A 151 9.80 -8.42 15.07
C THR A 151 9.32 -9.57 14.21
N VAL A 152 9.07 -9.28 12.94
CA VAL A 152 9.00 -10.26 11.87
C VAL A 152 9.98 -9.86 10.76
N ARG A 153 10.78 -10.80 10.31
CA ARG A 153 11.58 -10.68 9.09
C ARG A 153 10.82 -11.38 7.96
N MET A 154 10.55 -10.65 6.91
CA MET A 154 9.96 -11.18 5.70
C MET A 154 11.03 -11.34 4.64
N LYS A 155 10.96 -12.44 3.89
CA LYS A 155 11.84 -12.74 2.75
C LYS A 155 11.05 -13.43 1.66
N GLU A 156 11.07 -12.85 0.46
CA GLU A 156 10.60 -13.50 -0.75
C GLU A 156 11.55 -14.65 -1.10
N LEU A 157 11.01 -15.82 -1.38
CA LEU A 157 11.77 -16.99 -1.79
C LEU A 157 11.70 -17.18 -3.29
N GLU A 158 10.50 -17.05 -3.89
CA GLU A 158 10.24 -17.29 -5.30
C GLU A 158 9.05 -16.46 -5.81
N GLY A 159 9.07 -16.10 -7.08
CA GLY A 159 7.96 -15.87 -7.99
C GLY A 159 6.92 -14.80 -7.68
N CYS A 160 7.17 -13.81 -6.80
CA CYS A 160 6.14 -12.87 -6.37
C CYS A 160 5.90 -11.66 -7.32
N GLY A 161 6.38 -11.72 -8.57
CA GLY A 161 6.29 -10.60 -9.52
C GLY A 161 4.86 -10.13 -9.82
N ASN A 162 3.84 -10.99 -9.68
CA ASN A 162 2.43 -10.62 -9.89
C ASN A 162 1.85 -9.76 -8.75
N HIS A 163 2.54 -9.68 -7.60
CA HIS A 163 2.08 -9.00 -6.39
C HIS A 163 2.86 -7.74 -6.08
N ARG A 164 3.85 -7.37 -6.91
CA ARG A 164 4.74 -6.25 -6.68
C ARG A 164 5.34 -5.70 -7.97
N GLY A 165 5.92 -4.52 -7.90
CA GLY A 165 6.76 -3.99 -8.98
C GLY A 165 7.98 -4.89 -9.25
N ILE A 166 8.51 -4.87 -10.46
CA ILE A 166 9.55 -5.79 -10.96
C ILE A 166 10.79 -5.85 -10.04
N GLN A 167 11.25 -4.70 -9.52
CA GLN A 167 12.42 -4.60 -8.65
C GLN A 167 12.08 -4.43 -7.16
N CYS A 168 10.86 -4.71 -6.77
CA CYS A 168 10.30 -4.42 -5.45
C CYS A 168 10.05 -5.69 -4.66
N TYR A 169 11.09 -6.27 -4.07
CA TYR A 169 10.98 -7.56 -3.37
C TYR A 169 10.24 -7.46 -2.05
N PHE A 170 9.51 -8.53 -1.69
CA PHE A 170 8.94 -8.75 -0.36
C PHE A 170 10.04 -9.10 0.64
N GLU A 171 10.68 -8.07 1.17
CA GLU A 171 11.77 -8.24 2.13
C GLU A 171 11.80 -7.11 3.16
N GLY A 172 12.30 -7.42 4.33
CA GLY A 172 12.48 -6.42 5.38
C GLY A 172 12.25 -6.97 6.77
N VAL A 173 12.51 -6.11 7.75
CA VAL A 173 12.26 -6.37 9.16
C VAL A 173 11.25 -5.35 9.67
N TYR A 174 10.18 -5.84 10.27
CA TYR A 174 9.06 -5.05 10.76
C TYR A 174 8.94 -5.23 12.27
N LYS A 175 8.68 -4.15 13.00
CA LYS A 175 8.56 -4.17 14.48
C LYS A 175 7.11 -4.36 14.88
N LYS A 176 6.86 -5.25 15.84
CA LYS A 176 5.52 -5.49 16.38
C LYS A 176 5.01 -4.23 17.06
N HIS A 177 3.88 -3.72 16.56
CA HIS A 177 3.21 -2.56 17.13
C HIS A 177 2.50 -2.97 18.44
N LYS A 178 2.74 -2.24 19.52
CA LYS A 178 2.02 -2.43 20.77
C LYS A 178 0.69 -1.70 20.65
N GLU A 179 -0.42 -2.42 20.62
CA GLU A 179 -1.73 -1.80 20.73
C GLU A 179 -1.82 -1.06 22.07
N ALA A 180 -2.20 0.21 22.04
CA ALA A 180 -2.56 0.93 23.25
C ALA A 180 -3.77 0.21 23.86
N LYS A 181 -3.65 -0.30 25.09
CA LYS A 181 -4.78 -0.91 25.81
C LYS A 181 -5.92 0.11 25.83
N SER A 182 -7.01 -0.18 25.13
CA SER A 182 -8.21 0.64 25.18
C SER A 182 -8.66 0.73 26.64
N LYS A 183 -8.69 1.95 27.19
CA LYS A 183 -9.27 2.17 28.52
C LYS A 183 -10.73 1.69 28.46
N PRO A 184 -11.17 0.88 29.43
CA PRO A 184 -12.56 0.42 29.45
C PRO A 184 -13.47 1.66 29.50
N VAL A 185 -14.39 1.77 28.56
CA VAL A 185 -15.45 2.79 28.57
C VAL A 185 -16.31 2.55 29.80
N LYS A 186 -16.17 3.39 30.83
CA LYS A 186 -17.06 3.36 31.99
C LYS A 186 -18.46 3.74 31.49
N SER A 187 -19.35 2.76 31.40
CA SER A 187 -20.77 2.99 31.14
C SER A 187 -21.33 3.80 32.34
N LYS A 188 -21.71 5.05 32.10
CA LYS A 188 -22.46 5.85 33.07
C LYS A 188 -23.86 5.22 33.19
N ALA A 189 -24.09 4.49 34.25
CA ALA A 189 -25.43 4.03 34.66
C ALA A 189 -26.32 5.27 34.86
N LYS A 190 -27.40 5.39 34.09
CA LYS A 190 -28.45 6.38 34.30
C LYS A 190 -29.12 6.06 35.63
N LYS A 191 -28.97 6.96 36.61
CA LYS A 191 -29.83 6.97 37.81
C LYS A 191 -31.23 7.35 37.36
N ASN A 192 -32.17 6.41 37.43
CA ASN A 192 -33.60 6.73 37.33
C ASN A 192 -34.02 7.43 38.62
N ASN A 193 -34.32 8.72 38.52
CA ASN A 193 -35.06 9.44 39.57
C ASN A 193 -36.53 8.98 39.51
N LYS A 194 -36.96 8.24 40.54
CA LYS A 194 -38.39 8.06 40.87
C LYS A 194 -38.92 9.37 41.42
N ILE A 195 -39.86 9.96 40.70
CA ILE A 195 -40.73 11.06 41.22
C ILE A 195 -41.81 10.41 42.03
N LYS A 196 -41.95 10.88 43.26
CA LYS A 196 -43.13 10.67 44.11
C LYS A 196 -44.15 11.73 43.80
#